data_2a54ab6ebeca74c995e8ec7c06e90329
#
_entry.id   2a54ab6ebeca74c995e8ec7c06e90329
#
_cell.length_a   1.000
_cell.length_b   1.000
_cell.length_c   1.000
_cell.angle_alpha   90.00
_cell.angle_beta   90.00
_cell.angle_gamma   90.00
#
_symmetry.space_group_name_H-M   'P 1'
#
loop_
_entity.id
_entity.type
_entity.pdbx_description
1 polymer ?
#
loop_
_entity_poly.entity_id
_entity_poly.type
_entity_poly.pdbx_seq_one_letter_code
_entity_poly.pdbx_strand_id
1 'polypeptide(L)'
;YSNLLRWVGLLELNFVDMLPLGCVLSLSFHTTLMMRTLLLPALGVIALLLHCAKAPTKVLEISRSLLFLVLFLIYPGTSATIFATFQCEELSDGSRWLRADLSIDCDSTVHVGFSVYAALMILVYPIGTPALYYVLLRRSRAALIQLQASFPKTYPSSSLT
;
A
#
# COMPACT_ATOMS: atom_id res chain seq x y z
N TYR A 1 -11.39 -17.20 -18.39
CA TYR A 1 -11.30 -16.93 -16.94
C TYR A 1 -9.86 -17.08 -16.46
N SER A 2 -9.14 -18.16 -16.84
CA SER A 2 -7.74 -18.42 -16.42
C SER A 2 -6.73 -17.40 -16.97
N ASN A 3 -6.93 -16.88 -18.16
CA ASN A 3 -6.04 -15.86 -18.75
C ASN A 3 -6.22 -14.50 -18.07
N LEU A 4 -7.43 -14.14 -17.66
CA LEU A 4 -7.73 -12.90 -16.96
C LEU A 4 -7.12 -12.92 -15.55
N LEU A 5 -7.19 -14.06 -14.86
CA LEU A 5 -6.54 -14.27 -13.56
C LEU A 5 -5.01 -14.23 -13.67
N ARG A 6 -4.43 -14.72 -14.78
CA ARG A 6 -2.99 -14.56 -15.06
C ARG A 6 -2.59 -13.10 -15.26
N TRP A 7 -3.39 -12.31 -15.99
CA TRP A 7 -3.14 -10.89 -16.19
C TRP A 7 -3.34 -10.09 -14.90
N VAL A 8 -4.33 -10.43 -14.07
CA VAL A 8 -4.52 -9.84 -12.75
C VAL A 8 -3.36 -10.21 -11.81
N GLY A 9 -2.88 -11.46 -11.86
CA GLY A 9 -1.67 -11.89 -11.12
C GLY A 9 -0.38 -11.20 -11.60
N LEU A 10 -0.31 -10.79 -12.87
CA LEU A 10 0.80 -9.97 -13.38
C LEU A 10 0.65 -8.49 -12.99
N LEU A 11 -0.58 -8.02 -12.79
CA LEU A 11 -0.88 -6.68 -12.28
C LEU A 11 -0.82 -6.62 -10.74
N GLU A 12 -0.96 -7.73 -10.05
CA GLU A 12 -0.43 -7.93 -8.70
C GLU A 12 1.10 -7.99 -8.76
N LEU A 13 1.67 -6.99 -9.42
CA LEU A 13 3.09 -6.76 -9.44
C LEU A 13 3.58 -6.71 -7.99
N ASN A 14 3.98 -7.87 -7.50
CA ASN A 14 5.02 -7.95 -6.50
C ASN A 14 6.27 -7.31 -7.12
N PHE A 15 6.19 -5.99 -7.32
CA PHE A 15 7.30 -5.22 -7.90
C PHE A 15 8.59 -5.43 -7.08
N VAL A 16 8.44 -5.80 -5.82
CA VAL A 16 9.54 -6.16 -4.92
C VAL A 16 10.03 -7.59 -5.22
N ASP A 17 9.16 -8.50 -5.65
CA ASP A 17 9.55 -9.86 -6.06
C ASP A 17 10.13 -9.88 -7.48
N MET A 18 9.86 -8.86 -8.31
CA MET A 18 10.53 -8.66 -9.60
C MET A 18 11.96 -8.10 -9.48
N LEU A 19 12.27 -7.43 -8.38
CA LEU A 19 13.67 -7.11 -8.09
C LEU A 19 14.36 -8.41 -7.67
N PRO A 20 15.48 -8.81 -8.32
CA PRO A 20 16.20 -10.07 -8.01
C PRO A 20 16.84 -10.06 -6.61
N LEU A 21 16.39 -9.19 -5.73
CA LEU A 21 16.83 -9.09 -4.33
C LEU A 21 16.42 -10.32 -3.52
N GLY A 22 15.31 -10.98 -3.87
CA GLY A 22 14.86 -12.22 -3.22
C GLY A 22 15.79 -13.41 -3.48
N CYS A 23 16.49 -13.44 -4.61
CA CYS A 23 17.46 -14.51 -4.92
C CYS A 23 18.86 -14.23 -4.37
N VAL A 24 19.22 -12.96 -4.10
CA VAL A 24 20.55 -12.55 -3.63
C VAL A 24 20.61 -12.52 -2.09
N LEU A 25 19.48 -12.23 -1.44
CA LEU A 25 19.36 -12.21 0.00
C LEU A 25 18.22 -13.19 0.39
N SER A 26 18.55 -14.30 1.04
CA SER A 26 17.58 -15.18 1.70
C SER A 26 16.97 -14.44 2.89
N LEU A 27 16.11 -13.43 2.59
CA LEU A 27 15.45 -12.64 3.62
C LEU A 27 14.33 -13.49 4.22
N SER A 28 14.35 -13.66 5.54
CA SER A 28 13.23 -14.25 6.29
C SER A 28 11.94 -13.46 5.99
N PHE A 29 10.82 -14.17 5.96
CA PHE A 29 9.50 -13.57 5.76
C PHE A 29 9.24 -12.38 6.71
N HIS A 30 9.65 -12.48 7.96
CA HIS A 30 9.52 -11.39 8.95
C HIS A 30 10.27 -10.12 8.54
N THR A 31 11.47 -10.25 7.98
CA THR A 31 12.25 -9.11 7.47
C THR A 31 11.56 -8.46 6.27
N THR A 32 11.02 -9.27 5.35
CA THR A 32 10.24 -8.79 4.21
C THR A 32 8.99 -8.04 4.66
N LEU A 33 8.26 -8.58 5.64
CA LEU A 33 7.10 -7.93 6.23
C LEU A 33 7.47 -6.55 6.80
N MET A 34 8.53 -6.47 7.60
CA MET A 34 8.98 -5.20 8.18
C MET A 34 9.42 -4.20 7.12
N MET A 35 10.22 -4.62 6.12
CA MET A 35 10.65 -3.74 5.04
C MET A 35 9.47 -3.16 4.26
N ARG A 36 8.49 -3.98 3.89
CA ARG A 36 7.29 -3.55 3.16
C ARG A 36 6.43 -2.59 3.97
N THR A 37 6.25 -2.86 5.26
CA THR A 37 5.41 -2.01 6.13
C THR A 37 6.11 -0.74 6.58
N LEU A 38 7.44 -0.69 6.66
CA LEU A 38 8.18 0.52 7.05
C LEU A 38 8.46 1.46 5.88
N LEU A 39 8.44 0.97 4.64
CA LEU A 39 8.73 1.77 3.46
C LEU A 39 7.81 2.99 3.33
N LEU A 40 6.51 2.81 3.48
CA LEU A 40 5.53 3.90 3.34
C LEU A 40 5.65 4.98 4.43
N PRO A 41 5.70 4.66 5.73
CA PRO A 41 5.94 5.69 6.74
C PRO A 41 7.29 6.39 6.56
N ALA A 42 8.33 5.69 6.11
CA ALA A 42 9.61 6.32 5.79
C ALA A 42 9.48 7.36 4.66
N LEU A 43 8.78 7.02 3.57
CA LEU A 43 8.48 7.98 2.49
C LEU A 43 7.62 9.15 2.98
N GLY A 44 6.66 8.89 3.86
CA GLY A 44 5.84 9.94 4.49
C GLY A 44 6.68 10.91 5.34
N VAL A 45 7.62 10.39 6.11
CA VAL A 45 8.56 11.22 6.90
C VAL A 45 9.44 12.06 5.97
N ILE A 46 9.96 11.50 4.89
CA ILE A 46 10.77 12.24 3.91
C ILE A 46 9.93 13.38 3.30
N ALA A 47 8.69 13.11 2.89
CA ALA A 47 7.80 14.14 2.35
C ALA A 47 7.50 15.24 3.38
N LEU A 48 7.32 14.89 4.65
CA LEU A 48 7.13 15.84 5.76
C LEU A 48 8.38 16.70 5.99
N LEU A 49 9.57 16.09 5.97
CA LEU A 49 10.84 16.83 6.10
C LEU A 49 11.04 17.82 4.96
N LEU A 50 10.72 17.44 3.72
CA LEU A 50 10.75 18.35 2.57
C LEU A 50 9.79 19.52 2.76
N HIS A 51 8.61 19.26 3.32
CA HIS A 51 7.63 20.31 3.63
C HIS A 51 8.14 21.26 4.72
N CYS A 52 8.71 20.74 5.80
CA CYS A 52 9.29 21.54 6.88
C CYS A 52 10.51 22.34 6.42
N ALA A 53 11.30 21.82 5.49
CA ALA A 53 12.46 22.50 4.91
C ALA A 53 12.07 23.61 3.90
N LYS A 54 10.76 23.91 3.73
CA LYS A 54 10.24 24.91 2.78
C LYS A 54 10.77 24.71 1.36
N ALA A 55 10.84 23.44 0.93
CA ALA A 55 11.23 23.10 -0.44
C ALA A 55 10.36 23.84 -1.48
N PRO A 56 10.86 24.09 -2.70
CA PRO A 56 10.09 24.77 -3.74
C PRO A 56 8.75 24.07 -3.99
N THR A 57 7.70 24.84 -4.23
CA THR A 57 6.32 24.33 -4.40
C THR A 57 6.20 23.22 -5.43
N LYS A 58 6.95 23.31 -6.55
CA LYS A 58 7.01 22.27 -7.58
C LYS A 58 7.54 20.94 -7.03
N VAL A 59 8.58 20.97 -6.19
CA VAL A 59 9.14 19.76 -5.57
C VAL A 59 8.12 19.12 -4.61
N LEU A 60 7.40 19.94 -3.84
CA LEU A 60 6.36 19.45 -2.94
C LEU A 60 5.19 18.81 -3.68
N GLU A 61 4.74 19.40 -4.79
CA GLU A 61 3.67 18.84 -5.63
C GLU A 61 4.08 17.50 -6.25
N ILE A 62 5.27 17.44 -6.83
CA ILE A 62 5.81 16.20 -7.41
C ILE A 62 5.97 15.12 -6.32
N SER A 63 6.56 15.47 -5.18
CA SER A 63 6.76 14.55 -4.06
C SER A 63 5.42 13.98 -3.56
N ARG A 64 4.39 14.82 -3.43
CA ARG A 64 3.05 14.40 -3.02
C ARG A 64 2.41 13.47 -4.05
N SER A 65 2.49 13.80 -5.34
CA SER A 65 1.94 12.98 -6.41
C SER A 65 2.64 11.63 -6.50
N LEU A 66 3.98 11.60 -6.38
CA LEU A 66 4.75 10.37 -6.34
C LEU A 66 4.41 9.53 -5.12
N LEU A 67 4.25 10.13 -3.94
CA LEU A 67 3.88 9.42 -2.73
C LEU A 67 2.53 8.71 -2.89
N PHE A 68 1.52 9.37 -3.49
CA PHE A 68 0.23 8.75 -3.77
C PHE A 68 0.33 7.62 -4.78
N LEU A 69 1.10 7.80 -5.85
CA LEU A 69 1.32 6.76 -6.86
C LEU A 69 2.00 5.53 -6.24
N VAL A 70 3.08 5.75 -5.48
CA VAL A 70 3.83 4.68 -4.81
C VAL A 70 2.94 3.96 -3.79
N LEU A 71 2.16 4.71 -2.99
CA LEU A 71 1.19 4.14 -2.05
C LEU A 71 0.20 3.24 -2.78
N PHE A 72 -0.35 3.69 -3.90
CA PHE A 72 -1.32 2.92 -4.69
C PHE A 72 -0.71 1.63 -5.26
N LEU A 73 0.53 1.69 -5.77
CA LEU A 73 1.22 0.54 -6.36
C LEU A 73 1.65 -0.49 -5.31
N ILE A 74 2.12 -0.05 -4.14
CA ILE A 74 2.66 -0.93 -3.10
C ILE A 74 1.55 -1.49 -2.20
N TYR A 75 0.42 -0.78 -2.08
CA TYR A 75 -0.69 -1.14 -1.19
C TYR A 75 -1.17 -2.60 -1.32
N PRO A 76 -1.48 -3.14 -2.54
CA PRO A 76 -1.99 -4.50 -2.66
C PRO A 76 -0.98 -5.55 -2.19
N GLY A 77 0.29 -5.43 -2.62
CA GLY A 77 1.35 -6.36 -2.24
C GLY A 77 1.66 -6.33 -0.74
N THR A 78 1.70 -5.15 -0.13
CA THR A 78 1.90 -5.02 1.32
C THR A 78 0.73 -5.63 2.10
N SER A 79 -0.51 -5.37 1.68
CA SER A 79 -1.71 -5.96 2.30
C SER A 79 -1.70 -7.48 2.19
N ALA A 80 -1.34 -8.04 1.02
CA ALA A 80 -1.21 -9.48 0.83
C ALA A 80 -0.16 -10.09 1.76
N THR A 81 0.99 -9.45 1.92
CA THR A 81 2.04 -9.91 2.85
C THR A 81 1.57 -9.87 4.30
N ILE A 82 0.84 -8.84 4.70
CA ILE A 82 0.26 -8.75 6.05
C ILE A 82 -0.71 -9.91 6.30
N PHE A 83 -1.60 -10.21 5.36
CA PHE A 83 -2.54 -11.34 5.50
C PHE A 83 -1.84 -12.70 5.43
N ALA A 84 -0.77 -12.84 4.65
CA ALA A 84 0.02 -14.06 4.57
C ALA A 84 0.67 -14.45 5.91
N THR A 85 0.90 -13.48 6.82
CA THR A 85 1.42 -13.74 8.18
C THR A 85 0.51 -14.66 8.99
N PHE A 86 -0.78 -14.71 8.71
CA PHE A 86 -1.76 -15.53 9.43
C PHE A 86 -2.04 -16.87 8.76
N GLN A 87 -1.42 -17.15 7.62
CA GLN A 87 -1.65 -18.38 6.85
C GLN A 87 -0.69 -19.47 7.31
N CYS A 88 -1.06 -20.17 8.37
CA CYS A 88 -0.33 -21.34 8.87
C CYS A 88 -0.96 -22.62 8.32
N GLU A 89 -0.13 -23.57 7.90
CA GLU A 89 -0.53 -24.92 7.49
C GLU A 89 -0.08 -25.93 8.53
N GLU A 90 -0.98 -26.86 8.86
CA GLU A 90 -0.70 -27.97 9.76
C GLU A 90 -0.19 -29.15 8.94
N LEU A 91 1.00 -29.65 9.30
CA LEU A 91 1.59 -30.84 8.72
C LEU A 91 1.02 -32.11 9.39
N SER A 92 1.23 -33.24 8.73
CA SER A 92 0.78 -34.56 9.19
C SER A 92 1.35 -35.01 10.56
N ASP A 93 2.39 -34.35 11.04
CA ASP A 93 3.03 -34.52 12.35
C ASP A 93 2.42 -33.65 13.46
N GLY A 94 1.41 -32.81 13.13
CA GLY A 94 0.77 -31.87 14.04
C GLY A 94 1.51 -30.54 14.23
N SER A 95 2.63 -30.34 13.56
CA SER A 95 3.35 -29.05 13.58
C SER A 95 2.71 -28.03 12.64
N ARG A 96 2.77 -26.73 13.01
CA ARG A 96 2.16 -25.63 12.26
C ARG A 96 3.23 -24.71 11.70
N TRP A 97 3.31 -24.62 10.37
CA TRP A 97 4.31 -23.83 9.66
C TRP A 97 3.68 -22.71 8.85
N LEU A 98 4.39 -21.60 8.73
CA LEU A 98 3.93 -20.48 7.92
C LEU A 98 3.94 -20.86 6.44
N ARG A 99 2.80 -20.77 5.76
CA ARG A 99 2.67 -21.12 4.34
C ARG A 99 3.61 -20.31 3.43
N ALA A 100 3.87 -19.05 3.76
CA ALA A 100 4.75 -18.19 3.00
C ALA A 100 6.23 -18.47 3.20
N ASP A 101 6.60 -19.13 4.33
CA ASP A 101 7.98 -19.49 4.67
C ASP A 101 7.96 -20.68 5.62
N LEU A 102 8.14 -21.86 5.08
CA LEU A 102 8.12 -23.13 5.81
C LEU A 102 9.29 -23.31 6.80
N SER A 103 10.17 -22.32 6.94
CA SER A 103 11.20 -22.30 7.99
C SER A 103 10.70 -21.67 9.30
N ILE A 104 9.49 -21.09 9.30
CA ILE A 104 8.93 -20.35 10.43
C ILE A 104 7.83 -21.19 11.09
N ASP A 105 8.07 -21.56 12.34
CA ASP A 105 7.09 -22.21 13.19
C ASP A 105 6.07 -21.16 13.68
N CYS A 106 4.78 -21.41 13.40
CA CYS A 106 3.67 -20.54 13.77
C CYS A 106 3.44 -20.47 15.29
N ASP A 107 3.82 -21.48 16.04
CA ASP A 107 3.63 -21.54 17.49
C ASP A 107 4.81 -20.91 18.25
N SER A 108 5.85 -20.44 17.53
CA SER A 108 6.98 -19.73 18.12
C SER A 108 6.57 -18.38 18.69
N THR A 109 7.12 -18.00 19.85
CA THR A 109 6.87 -16.69 20.48
C THR A 109 7.23 -15.52 19.58
N VAL A 110 8.25 -15.68 18.72
CA VAL A 110 8.67 -14.69 17.72
C VAL A 110 7.56 -14.48 16.70
N HIS A 111 7.00 -15.56 16.12
CA HIS A 111 5.93 -15.44 15.14
C HIS A 111 4.64 -14.87 15.75
N VAL A 112 4.31 -15.22 16.98
CA VAL A 112 3.18 -14.61 17.71
C VAL A 112 3.36 -13.09 17.83
N GLY A 113 4.56 -12.61 18.14
CA GLY A 113 4.86 -11.17 18.17
C GLY A 113 4.66 -10.51 16.80
N PHE A 114 5.13 -11.12 15.71
CA PHE A 114 4.90 -10.63 14.35
C PHE A 114 3.44 -10.70 13.93
N SER A 115 2.67 -11.66 14.41
CA SER A 115 1.22 -11.74 14.17
C SER A 115 0.47 -10.57 14.82
N VAL A 116 0.83 -10.21 16.05
CA VAL A 116 0.28 -9.01 16.72
C VAL A 116 0.64 -7.74 15.94
N TYR A 117 1.90 -7.62 15.52
CA TYR A 117 2.34 -6.52 14.66
C TYR A 117 1.55 -6.45 13.35
N ALA A 118 1.39 -7.60 12.66
CA ALA A 118 0.61 -7.68 11.43
C ALA A 118 -0.86 -7.29 11.65
N ALA A 119 -1.47 -7.69 12.77
CA ALA A 119 -2.84 -7.30 13.13
C ALA A 119 -3.00 -5.78 13.28
N LEU A 120 -2.01 -5.11 13.89
CA LEU A 120 -1.99 -3.63 13.94
C LEU A 120 -1.83 -3.02 12.55
N MET A 121 -0.99 -3.63 11.70
CA MET A 121 -0.78 -3.15 10.33
C MET A 121 -2.00 -3.33 9.42
N ILE A 122 -2.94 -4.23 9.73
CA ILE A 122 -4.24 -4.33 9.04
C ILE A 122 -5.02 -3.01 9.18
N LEU A 123 -5.00 -2.38 10.34
CA LEU A 123 -5.68 -1.10 10.54
C LEU A 123 -5.04 0.02 9.72
N VAL A 124 -3.72 0.00 9.53
CA VAL A 124 -2.98 1.04 8.81
C VAL A 124 -3.11 0.86 7.30
N TYR A 125 -2.88 -0.34 6.77
CA TYR A 125 -2.83 -0.59 5.33
C TYR A 125 -4.20 -0.97 4.75
N PRO A 126 -4.79 -2.14 5.00
CA PRO A 126 -6.07 -2.54 4.40
C PRO A 126 -7.23 -1.59 4.71
N ILE A 127 -7.27 -0.99 5.89
CA ILE A 127 -8.35 -0.10 6.31
C ILE A 127 -7.96 1.36 6.14
N GLY A 128 -6.79 1.76 6.63
CA GLY A 128 -6.34 3.15 6.66
C GLY A 128 -6.12 3.75 5.27
N THR A 129 -5.54 2.97 4.33
CA THR A 129 -5.29 3.47 2.97
C THR A 129 -6.57 3.80 2.20
N PRO A 130 -7.57 2.91 2.10
CA PRO A 130 -8.85 3.26 1.47
C PRO A 130 -9.58 4.41 2.18
N ALA A 131 -9.54 4.46 3.51
CA ALA A 131 -10.13 5.55 4.27
C ALA A 131 -9.45 6.90 3.96
N LEU A 132 -8.12 6.91 3.83
CA LEU A 132 -7.36 8.08 3.42
C LEU A 132 -7.79 8.57 2.04
N TYR A 133 -7.83 7.67 1.04
CA TYR A 133 -8.30 8.03 -0.31
C TYR A 133 -9.74 8.57 -0.30
N TYR A 134 -10.63 7.94 0.45
CA TYR A 134 -12.01 8.40 0.58
C TYR A 134 -12.10 9.83 1.14
N VAL A 135 -11.37 10.13 2.21
CA VAL A 135 -11.34 11.47 2.82
C VAL A 135 -10.77 12.50 1.84
N LEU A 136 -9.67 12.16 1.14
CA LEU A 136 -9.04 13.06 0.17
C LEU A 136 -9.96 13.34 -1.02
N LEU A 137 -10.63 12.32 -1.56
CA LEU A 137 -11.60 12.48 -2.65
C LEU A 137 -12.79 13.34 -2.23
N ARG A 138 -13.31 13.16 -1.01
CA ARG A 138 -14.37 14.03 -0.48
C ARG A 138 -13.93 15.48 -0.39
N ARG A 139 -12.73 15.75 0.13
CA ARG A 139 -12.17 17.10 0.23
C ARG A 139 -11.97 17.73 -1.14
N SER A 140 -11.44 17.00 -2.11
CA SER A 140 -11.24 17.46 -3.47
C SER A 140 -12.57 17.79 -4.18
N ARG A 141 -13.60 16.96 -3.99
CA ARG A 141 -14.95 17.23 -4.52
C ARG A 141 -15.55 18.50 -3.93
N ALA A 142 -15.43 18.72 -2.62
CA ALA A 142 -15.92 19.93 -1.97
C ALA A 142 -15.23 21.18 -2.54
N ALA A 143 -13.93 21.16 -2.74
CA ALA A 143 -13.16 22.23 -3.35
C ALA A 143 -13.58 22.50 -4.81
N LEU A 144 -13.80 21.45 -5.61
CA LEU A 144 -14.26 21.57 -6.99
C LEU A 144 -15.67 22.18 -7.09
N ILE A 145 -16.58 21.77 -6.21
CA ILE A 145 -17.95 22.34 -6.17
C ILE A 145 -17.90 23.83 -5.81
N GLN A 146 -17.06 24.23 -4.86
CA GLN A 146 -16.87 25.64 -4.51
C GLN A 146 -16.30 26.43 -5.67
N LEU A 147 -15.30 25.90 -6.40
CA LEU A 147 -14.76 26.52 -7.59
C LEU A 147 -15.82 26.68 -8.69
N GLN A 148 -16.62 25.63 -8.96
CA GLN A 148 -17.71 25.71 -9.95
C GLN A 148 -18.79 26.72 -9.55
N ALA A 149 -19.09 26.88 -8.27
CA ALA A 149 -20.02 27.88 -7.77
C ALA A 149 -19.47 29.32 -7.89
N SER A 150 -18.15 29.47 -7.86
CA SER A 150 -17.47 30.78 -8.00
C SER A 150 -17.29 31.22 -9.45
N PHE A 151 -17.37 30.31 -10.42
CA PHE A 151 -17.37 30.65 -11.84
C PHE A 151 -18.82 30.79 -12.32
N PRO A 152 -19.33 32.02 -12.62
CA PRO A 152 -20.63 32.18 -13.24
C PRO A 152 -20.61 31.45 -14.58
N LYS A 153 -21.68 30.70 -14.86
CA LYS A 153 -21.91 30.01 -16.15
C LYS A 153 -21.92 31.01 -17.28
N THR A 154 -20.76 31.40 -17.78
CA THR A 154 -20.62 32.17 -19.01
C THR A 154 -20.45 31.20 -20.18
N TYR A 155 -21.48 30.37 -20.40
CA TYR A 155 -21.62 29.71 -21.68
C TYR A 155 -23.05 29.96 -22.16
N PRO A 156 -23.26 30.82 -23.17
CA PRO A 156 -24.57 31.00 -23.76
C PRO A 156 -24.92 29.70 -24.50
N SER A 157 -25.97 29.03 -24.05
CA SER A 157 -26.66 27.99 -24.82
C SER A 157 -27.43 28.61 -25.96
N SER A 158 -26.72 29.05 -27.02
CA SER A 158 -27.34 29.53 -28.25
C SER A 158 -26.43 29.22 -29.42
N SER A 159 -26.63 28.03 -29.98
CA SER A 159 -26.56 27.76 -31.44
C SER A 159 -26.63 26.25 -31.70
N LEU A 160 -27.83 25.65 -31.51
CA LEU A 160 -28.26 24.47 -32.26
C LEU A 160 -29.74 24.70 -32.60
N THR A 161 -29.98 25.48 -33.60
CA THR A 161 -31.15 25.40 -34.51
C THR A 161 -30.64 25.11 -35.90
#